data_981f53d8d526631b17aa27c414453a61
#
_entry.id   981f53d8d526631b17aa27c414453a61
#
_cell.length_a   1.000
_cell.length_b   1.000
_cell.length_c   1.000
_cell.angle_alpha   90.00
_cell.angle_beta   90.00
_cell.angle_gamma   90.00
#
_symmetry.space_group_name_H-M   'P 1'
#
loop_
_entity.id
_entity.type
_entity.pdbx_description
1 polymer ?
#
loop_
_entity_poly.entity_id
_entity_poly.type
_entity_poly.pdbx_seq_one_letter_code
_entity_poly.pdbx_strand_id
1 'polypeptide(L)'
;MINSVEDPTVAIILSTDMLKIYDIPRYQREYTWNQRDWANLYDDITQNDAGYFLGSFIVVNGTVNSKMDTIHYEVIDGQQRLTTLSLLLAAIYARVMEHKDSIDDDLMLDDVRPLRNRLILKSDKSRTRVIPQVQNHNLEDYRWILKEHIGLDVVMQKPKFLGLRKMSKAFNYFYDRLGEEVEDGSGIECVHALLDICKLVCSAVVVQITVDSHADAYTLFASLNNRGVPLSAVDLIKNMLLGKVAGVDDGRIDYYFERWQEVLRNLGDDYKTQERFFRQNYDAFRREVNKPFIGESGSQLPLGSVATRSNLLKIYEKRMEADDGALKVLDELTENSALYSKIIGLDQESPDSELSHQLLELSRAQGVASYLMLLFLFKKQDQLELKDETLALLVKLLVCFFVRRNLTDTPPTRDLERLFISICESLESEGLKGIAAAEYIKKRLVDVSASDASFKERLEGPIYDVNPDMTRYILTVIASPSVTKEMKPLWDRYDSGNYVWTIEHIFPQGKNIPDEWVKMVADGDVSRAIEVQEKQVHTLGNLTITGYNSKLSNMPFVTKRDRKDANGANVGYRNGLNLNDELVNTDTWTSEQIQERTDKLVGLTLIAFDFDEIEF
;
A
#
# COMPACT_ATOMS: atom_id res chain seq x y z
N MET A 1 15.37 -29.52 -12.68
CA MET A 1 14.38 -30.60 -12.36
C MET A 1 14.41 -30.87 -10.85
N ILE A 2 13.48 -31.65 -10.25
CA ILE A 2 13.52 -31.95 -8.80
C ILE A 2 14.79 -32.76 -8.50
N ASN A 3 15.59 -32.30 -7.56
CA ASN A 3 16.82 -32.96 -7.13
C ASN A 3 16.53 -33.95 -5.97
N SER A 4 15.85 -33.47 -4.91
CA SER A 4 15.40 -34.33 -3.81
C SER A 4 14.04 -33.88 -3.26
N VAL A 5 13.33 -34.83 -2.66
CA VAL A 5 12.13 -34.61 -1.85
C VAL A 5 12.36 -35.32 -0.53
N GLU A 6 12.37 -34.59 0.55
CA GLU A 6 12.63 -35.05 1.89
C GLU A 6 11.53 -34.57 2.82
N ASP A 7 11.31 -35.27 3.93
CA ASP A 7 10.33 -34.91 4.97
C ASP A 7 11.01 -34.61 6.33
N PRO A 8 11.97 -33.65 6.37
CA PRO A 8 12.68 -33.34 7.58
C PRO A 8 11.76 -32.70 8.64
N THR A 9 12.11 -32.92 9.90
CA THR A 9 11.55 -32.14 11.00
C THR A 9 12.16 -30.71 11.02
N VAL A 10 11.51 -29.76 11.69
CA VAL A 10 12.06 -28.43 11.95
C VAL A 10 13.43 -28.53 12.64
N ALA A 11 13.62 -29.52 13.51
CA ALA A 11 14.91 -29.82 14.14
C ALA A 11 16.02 -30.11 13.12
N ILE A 12 15.72 -30.81 12.03
CA ILE A 12 16.67 -31.16 10.96
C ILE A 12 16.93 -29.96 10.04
N ILE A 13 15.88 -29.19 9.71
CA ILE A 13 16.03 -27.95 8.92
C ILE A 13 16.96 -26.97 9.63
N LEU A 14 16.70 -26.71 10.91
CA LEU A 14 17.50 -25.81 11.74
C LEU A 14 18.52 -26.62 12.60
N SER A 15 19.13 -27.65 11.98
CA SER A 15 20.06 -28.57 12.67
C SER A 15 21.27 -27.84 13.25
N THR A 16 21.66 -28.18 14.46
CA THR A 16 22.85 -27.69 15.13
C THR A 16 24.14 -28.30 14.59
N ASP A 17 24.06 -29.52 14.01
CA ASP A 17 25.19 -30.29 13.53
C ASP A 17 25.56 -29.98 12.08
N MET A 18 24.56 -29.57 11.27
CA MET A 18 24.78 -29.16 9.90
C MET A 18 24.77 -27.63 9.79
N LEU A 19 25.74 -27.06 9.10
CA LEU A 19 25.83 -25.62 8.87
C LEU A 19 24.93 -25.21 7.70
N LYS A 20 23.63 -25.41 7.82
CA LYS A 20 22.63 -24.98 6.83
C LYS A 20 22.20 -23.54 7.10
N ILE A 21 22.11 -22.74 6.02
CA ILE A 21 21.59 -21.38 6.01
C ILE A 21 20.49 -21.33 4.97
N TYR A 22 19.36 -20.76 5.35
CA TYR A 22 18.21 -20.54 4.49
C TYR A 22 18.10 -19.06 4.20
N ASP A 23 18.42 -18.66 2.97
CA ASP A 23 18.35 -17.29 2.49
C ASP A 23 17.03 -17.07 1.75
N ILE A 24 16.29 -16.06 2.16
CA ILE A 24 15.08 -15.64 1.46
C ILE A 24 15.50 -14.55 0.48
N PRO A 25 15.53 -14.87 -0.84
CA PRO A 25 16.03 -13.94 -1.84
C PRO A 25 15.25 -12.62 -1.84
N ARG A 26 15.94 -11.55 -2.29
CA ARG A 26 15.37 -10.21 -2.38
C ARG A 26 14.13 -10.12 -3.26
N TYR A 27 13.98 -11.03 -4.22
CA TYR A 27 12.83 -11.09 -5.11
C TYR A 27 11.58 -11.72 -4.47
N GLN A 28 11.69 -12.36 -3.32
CA GLN A 28 10.55 -12.87 -2.58
C GLN A 28 9.80 -11.71 -1.93
N ARG A 29 8.47 -11.91 -1.69
CA ARG A 29 7.68 -10.91 -0.98
C ARG A 29 8.19 -10.70 0.44
N GLU A 30 7.94 -9.53 0.99
CA GLU A 30 8.20 -9.23 2.39
C GLU A 30 7.46 -10.16 3.35
N TYR A 31 7.79 -10.07 4.64
CA TYR A 31 7.05 -10.75 5.68
C TYR A 31 5.65 -10.16 5.83
N THR A 32 4.61 -10.93 5.45
CA THR A 32 3.23 -10.45 5.36
C THR A 32 2.27 -11.04 6.38
N TRP A 33 2.65 -12.12 7.06
CA TRP A 33 1.81 -12.78 8.06
C TRP A 33 1.36 -11.82 9.15
N ASN A 34 0.17 -12.07 9.70
CA ASN A 34 -0.49 -11.28 10.72
C ASN A 34 -0.86 -12.18 11.92
N GLN A 35 -1.50 -11.60 12.93
CA GLN A 35 -1.84 -12.27 14.18
C GLN A 35 -2.66 -13.56 13.98
N ARG A 36 -3.57 -13.60 13.00
CA ARG A 36 -4.34 -14.81 12.69
C ARG A 36 -3.45 -15.93 12.17
N ASP A 37 -2.48 -15.58 11.30
CA ASP A 37 -1.57 -16.56 10.73
C ASP A 37 -0.62 -17.10 11.80
N TRP A 38 -0.15 -16.27 12.72
CA TRP A 38 0.70 -16.66 13.84
C TRP A 38 -0.05 -17.56 14.83
N ALA A 39 -1.31 -17.18 15.15
CA ALA A 39 -2.17 -17.97 16.01
C ALA A 39 -2.41 -19.37 15.42
N ASN A 40 -2.77 -19.45 14.14
CA ASN A 40 -3.00 -20.70 13.45
C ASN A 40 -1.76 -21.60 13.50
N LEU A 41 -0.56 -21.06 13.18
CA LEU A 41 0.67 -21.85 13.23
C LEU A 41 0.96 -22.39 14.65
N TYR A 42 0.79 -21.55 15.66
CA TYR A 42 1.02 -21.90 17.05
C TYR A 42 0.04 -22.98 17.51
N ASP A 43 -1.25 -22.78 17.26
CA ASP A 43 -2.32 -23.71 17.62
C ASP A 43 -2.18 -25.04 16.88
N ASP A 44 -1.85 -25.02 15.59
CA ASP A 44 -1.59 -26.23 14.80
C ASP A 44 -0.45 -27.08 15.36
N ILE A 45 0.59 -26.45 15.91
CA ILE A 45 1.72 -27.18 16.50
C ILE A 45 1.39 -27.64 17.91
N THR A 46 0.75 -26.82 18.74
CA THR A 46 0.59 -27.11 20.18
C THR A 46 -0.65 -27.95 20.51
N GLN A 47 -1.68 -27.91 19.64
CA GLN A 47 -2.93 -28.66 19.83
C GLN A 47 -2.94 -30.05 19.14
N ASN A 48 -1.90 -30.38 18.37
CA ASN A 48 -1.76 -31.66 17.69
C ASN A 48 -0.59 -32.45 18.25
N ASP A 49 -0.55 -33.77 17.90
CA ASP A 49 0.52 -34.65 18.27
C ASP A 49 1.88 -34.25 17.67
N ALA A 50 2.97 -34.70 18.29
CA ALA A 50 4.32 -34.54 17.78
C ALA A 50 4.43 -35.06 16.34
N GLY A 51 5.11 -34.30 15.45
CA GLY A 51 5.22 -34.64 14.04
C GLY A 51 4.13 -34.03 13.16
N TYR A 52 3.39 -33.02 13.65
CA TYR A 52 2.39 -32.32 12.84
C TYR A 52 2.98 -31.78 11.54
N PHE A 53 2.25 -31.97 10.42
CA PHE A 53 2.70 -31.59 9.08
C PHE A 53 2.41 -30.10 8.79
N LEU A 54 3.47 -29.32 8.61
CA LEU A 54 3.40 -27.88 8.37
C LEU A 54 3.32 -27.47 6.89
N GLY A 55 3.35 -28.42 5.95
CA GLY A 55 3.33 -28.14 4.52
C GLY A 55 4.70 -28.27 3.84
N SER A 56 4.85 -27.71 2.64
CA SER A 56 6.08 -27.84 1.84
C SER A 56 6.95 -26.57 1.85
N PHE A 57 8.26 -26.77 1.68
CA PHE A 57 9.26 -25.74 1.34
C PHE A 57 9.90 -26.10 0.01
N ILE A 58 10.03 -25.11 -0.87
CA ILE A 58 10.79 -25.27 -2.12
C ILE A 58 12.07 -24.46 -1.98
N VAL A 59 13.19 -25.13 -2.16
CA VAL A 59 14.52 -24.53 -2.06
C VAL A 59 15.36 -24.84 -3.30
N VAL A 60 16.19 -23.88 -3.70
CA VAL A 60 17.24 -24.09 -4.70
C VAL A 60 18.55 -24.34 -3.97
N ASN A 61 19.31 -25.34 -4.44
CA ASN A 61 20.67 -25.55 -3.94
C ASN A 61 21.53 -24.34 -4.25
N GLY A 62 21.93 -23.63 -3.21
CA GLY A 62 22.91 -22.56 -3.30
C GLY A 62 24.35 -23.08 -3.33
N THR A 63 25.28 -22.17 -3.43
CA THR A 63 26.72 -22.49 -3.47
C THR A 63 27.19 -23.07 -2.15
N VAL A 64 27.85 -24.24 -2.22
CA VAL A 64 28.60 -24.78 -1.08
C VAL A 64 29.83 -23.90 -0.87
N ASN A 65 29.88 -23.15 0.22
CA ASN A 65 31.08 -22.43 0.60
C ASN A 65 32.11 -23.41 1.19
N SER A 66 33.00 -23.94 0.33
CA SER A 66 34.01 -24.95 0.68
C SER A 66 35.01 -24.54 1.78
N LYS A 67 35.06 -23.25 2.15
CA LYS A 67 35.89 -22.76 3.27
C LYS A 67 35.25 -22.91 4.65
N MET A 68 33.93 -23.08 4.72
CA MET A 68 33.20 -23.12 5.99
C MET A 68 32.25 -24.33 6.14
N ASP A 69 32.24 -25.27 5.21
CA ASP A 69 31.27 -26.40 5.14
C ASP A 69 29.80 -25.96 5.29
N THR A 70 29.46 -24.74 4.87
CA THR A 70 28.12 -24.17 4.99
C THR A 70 27.34 -24.45 3.72
N ILE A 71 26.16 -25.04 3.84
CA ILE A 71 25.23 -25.24 2.72
C ILE A 71 24.24 -24.08 2.75
N HIS A 72 24.20 -23.29 1.69
CA HIS A 72 23.21 -22.24 1.51
C HIS A 72 22.05 -22.77 0.66
N TYR A 73 20.85 -22.58 1.14
CA TYR A 73 19.61 -22.83 0.40
C TYR A 73 18.92 -21.51 0.14
N GLU A 74 18.53 -21.27 -1.10
CA GLU A 74 17.61 -20.16 -1.44
C GLU A 74 16.18 -20.65 -1.30
N VAL A 75 15.38 -19.96 -0.47
CA VAL A 75 13.99 -20.32 -0.19
C VAL A 75 13.08 -19.70 -1.23
N ILE A 76 12.44 -20.52 -2.05
CA ILE A 76 11.50 -20.06 -3.09
C ILE A 76 10.05 -20.12 -2.61
N ASP A 77 9.71 -21.11 -1.78
CA ASP A 77 8.40 -21.20 -1.13
C ASP A 77 8.54 -21.63 0.33
N GLY A 78 7.56 -21.24 1.16
CA GLY A 78 7.56 -21.50 2.60
C GLY A 78 8.26 -20.43 3.44
N GLN A 79 8.73 -19.35 2.84
CA GLN A 79 9.48 -18.27 3.50
C GLN A 79 8.78 -17.67 4.73
N GLN A 80 7.46 -17.41 4.64
CA GLN A 80 6.67 -16.84 5.74
C GLN A 80 6.69 -17.77 6.95
N ARG A 81 6.46 -19.07 6.69
CA ARG A 81 6.44 -20.11 7.73
C ARG A 81 7.81 -20.28 8.37
N LEU A 82 8.87 -20.36 7.56
CA LEU A 82 10.23 -20.54 8.07
C LEU A 82 10.66 -19.34 8.94
N THR A 83 10.37 -18.13 8.51
CA THR A 83 10.63 -16.92 9.29
C THR A 83 9.85 -16.92 10.60
N THR A 84 8.57 -17.30 10.56
CA THR A 84 7.72 -17.34 11.75
C THR A 84 8.17 -18.41 12.74
N LEU A 85 8.56 -19.61 12.27
CA LEU A 85 9.12 -20.65 13.13
C LEU A 85 10.41 -20.18 13.83
N SER A 86 11.25 -19.44 13.10
CA SER A 86 12.46 -18.88 13.69
C SER A 86 12.15 -17.80 14.76
N LEU A 87 11.15 -16.96 14.55
CA LEU A 87 10.69 -15.96 15.54
C LEU A 87 10.06 -16.64 16.76
N LEU A 88 9.28 -17.71 16.58
CA LEU A 88 8.72 -18.51 17.68
C LEU A 88 9.83 -19.13 18.52
N LEU A 89 10.83 -19.79 17.91
CA LEU A 89 11.98 -20.34 18.63
C LEU A 89 12.78 -19.25 19.36
N ALA A 90 12.89 -18.05 18.77
CA ALA A 90 13.52 -16.92 19.43
C ALA A 90 12.72 -16.46 20.66
N ALA A 91 11.40 -16.42 20.58
CA ALA A 91 10.53 -16.07 21.71
C ALA A 91 10.61 -17.11 22.83
N ILE A 92 10.64 -18.42 22.48
CA ILE A 92 10.84 -19.50 23.47
C ILE A 92 12.18 -19.32 24.18
N TYR A 93 13.29 -19.11 23.44
CA TYR A 93 14.59 -18.90 24.05
C TYR A 93 14.61 -17.67 24.98
N ALA A 94 14.01 -16.55 24.53
CA ALA A 94 13.93 -15.34 25.34
C ALA A 94 13.20 -15.57 26.67
N ARG A 95 12.07 -16.30 26.64
CA ARG A 95 11.31 -16.67 27.85
C ARG A 95 12.08 -17.61 28.77
N VAL A 96 12.75 -18.65 28.20
CA VAL A 96 13.60 -19.55 28.98
C VAL A 96 14.70 -18.78 29.71
N MET A 97 15.32 -17.80 29.05
CA MET A 97 16.41 -17.00 29.63
C MET A 97 15.95 -16.01 30.72
N GLU A 98 14.67 -15.72 30.87
CA GLU A 98 14.14 -14.97 32.02
C GLU A 98 14.29 -15.78 33.32
N HIS A 99 14.29 -17.09 33.22
CA HIS A 99 14.45 -18.01 34.33
C HIS A 99 15.87 -18.63 34.40
N LYS A 100 16.90 -17.94 33.86
CA LYS A 100 18.28 -18.43 33.73
C LYS A 100 18.86 -18.93 35.09
N ASP A 101 18.48 -18.27 36.19
CA ASP A 101 18.97 -18.60 37.53
C ASP A 101 18.40 -19.93 38.06
N SER A 102 17.37 -20.50 37.41
CA SER A 102 16.77 -21.80 37.70
C SER A 102 17.30 -22.91 36.79
N ILE A 103 18.20 -22.61 35.85
CA ILE A 103 18.73 -23.54 34.86
C ILE A 103 20.09 -24.03 35.34
N ASP A 104 20.23 -25.36 35.54
CA ASP A 104 21.52 -25.97 35.85
C ASP A 104 22.41 -26.10 34.59
N ASP A 105 23.68 -26.52 34.83
CA ASP A 105 24.66 -26.62 33.75
C ASP A 105 24.29 -27.70 32.71
N ASP A 106 23.69 -28.82 33.13
CA ASP A 106 23.29 -29.92 32.24
C ASP A 106 22.13 -29.46 31.32
N LEU A 107 21.08 -28.89 31.88
CA LEU A 107 19.94 -28.36 31.11
C LEU A 107 20.37 -27.23 30.17
N MET A 108 21.31 -26.39 30.61
CA MET A 108 21.89 -25.31 29.78
C MET A 108 22.63 -25.91 28.58
N LEU A 109 23.37 -27.00 28.76
CA LEU A 109 24.16 -27.62 27.70
C LEU A 109 23.30 -28.43 26.74
N ASP A 110 22.36 -29.23 27.25
CA ASP A 110 21.64 -30.24 26.48
C ASP A 110 20.41 -29.67 25.74
N ASP A 111 19.73 -28.67 26.31
CA ASP A 111 18.48 -28.15 25.75
C ASP A 111 18.57 -26.66 25.34
N VAL A 112 19.09 -25.80 26.21
CA VAL A 112 19.03 -24.32 25.97
C VAL A 112 20.05 -23.87 24.94
N ARG A 113 21.30 -24.38 25.00
CA ARG A 113 22.31 -24.02 23.97
C ARG A 113 21.96 -24.55 22.58
N PRO A 114 21.46 -25.79 22.40
CA PRO A 114 20.95 -26.27 21.13
C PRO A 114 19.85 -25.35 20.56
N LEU A 115 18.89 -24.91 21.38
CA LEU A 115 17.85 -23.98 20.94
C LEU A 115 18.46 -22.69 20.38
N ARG A 116 19.43 -22.07 21.08
CA ARG A 116 20.16 -20.91 20.57
C ARG A 116 20.87 -21.19 19.23
N ASN A 117 21.53 -22.34 19.11
CA ASN A 117 22.28 -22.72 17.92
C ASN A 117 21.39 -23.05 16.71
N ARG A 118 20.06 -23.21 16.90
CA ARG A 118 19.07 -23.29 15.81
C ARG A 118 18.78 -21.93 15.18
N LEU A 119 19.11 -20.82 15.86
CA LEU A 119 18.87 -19.45 15.41
C LEU A 119 20.14 -18.79 14.87
N ILE A 120 21.27 -19.02 15.55
CA ILE A 120 22.58 -18.43 15.27
C ILE A 120 23.60 -19.53 15.03
N LEU A 121 24.52 -19.34 14.09
CA LEU A 121 25.56 -20.33 13.83
C LEU A 121 26.54 -20.44 15.00
N LYS A 122 26.81 -21.69 15.42
CA LYS A 122 27.78 -21.98 16.50
C LYS A 122 29.19 -21.53 16.13
N SER A 123 29.59 -21.67 14.86
CA SER A 123 30.92 -21.32 14.34
C SER A 123 31.12 -19.83 14.11
N ASP A 124 30.01 -19.07 13.89
CA ASP A 124 30.04 -17.64 13.64
C ASP A 124 28.79 -16.99 14.22
N LYS A 125 28.95 -16.41 15.40
CA LYS A 125 27.85 -15.79 16.17
C LYS A 125 27.28 -14.53 15.52
N SER A 126 27.86 -14.01 14.45
CA SER A 126 27.34 -12.87 13.67
C SER A 126 26.36 -13.29 12.59
N ARG A 127 26.20 -14.59 12.33
CA ARG A 127 25.38 -15.15 11.25
C ARG A 127 24.16 -15.90 11.79
N THR A 128 23.04 -15.64 11.15
CA THR A 128 21.76 -16.30 11.43
C THR A 128 21.55 -17.49 10.50
N ARG A 129 20.75 -18.48 10.94
CA ARG A 129 20.39 -19.63 10.09
C ARG A 129 19.30 -19.33 9.08
N VAL A 130 18.41 -18.41 9.40
CA VAL A 130 17.45 -17.84 8.48
C VAL A 130 17.88 -16.41 8.18
N ILE A 131 17.91 -16.06 6.92
CA ILE A 131 18.17 -14.69 6.43
C ILE A 131 16.86 -14.23 5.79
N PRO A 132 16.02 -13.48 6.53
CA PRO A 132 14.79 -12.94 5.97
C PRO A 132 15.09 -11.95 4.84
N GLN A 133 14.10 -11.80 3.97
CA GLN A 133 14.13 -10.85 2.88
C GLN A 133 14.40 -9.41 3.39
N VAL A 134 15.23 -8.63 2.66
CA VAL A 134 15.76 -7.34 3.13
C VAL A 134 14.81 -6.15 3.01
N GLN A 135 13.74 -6.25 2.19
CA GLN A 135 12.79 -5.15 1.97
C GLN A 135 12.01 -4.84 3.25
N ASN A 136 11.53 -3.61 3.36
CA ASN A 136 10.76 -3.12 4.52
C ASN A 136 11.43 -3.40 5.87
N HIS A 137 12.77 -3.36 5.89
CA HIS A 137 13.58 -3.57 7.08
C HIS A 137 13.44 -4.97 7.72
N ASN A 138 12.88 -5.97 7.03
CA ASN A 138 12.65 -7.30 7.63
C ASN A 138 13.93 -7.93 8.17
N LEU A 139 15.03 -7.93 7.40
CA LEU A 139 16.31 -8.45 7.86
C LEU A 139 16.88 -7.63 9.03
N GLU A 140 16.75 -6.31 8.98
CA GLU A 140 17.22 -5.41 10.04
C GLU A 140 16.47 -5.67 11.36
N ASP A 141 15.14 -5.74 11.29
CA ASP A 141 14.27 -6.00 12.45
C ASP A 141 14.55 -7.39 13.04
N TYR A 142 14.68 -8.41 12.19
CA TYR A 142 15.00 -9.78 12.62
C TYR A 142 16.36 -9.86 13.31
N ARG A 143 17.39 -9.24 12.73
CA ARG A 143 18.74 -9.18 13.34
C ARG A 143 18.74 -8.45 14.67
N TRP A 144 17.94 -7.38 14.79
CA TRP A 144 17.79 -6.68 16.06
C TRP A 144 17.15 -7.56 17.12
N ILE A 145 16.05 -8.25 16.80
CA ILE A 145 15.39 -9.17 17.72
C ILE A 145 16.38 -10.24 18.21
N LEU A 146 17.14 -10.86 17.30
CA LEU A 146 18.14 -11.86 17.69
C LEU A 146 19.32 -11.27 18.47
N LYS A 147 19.73 -10.03 18.20
CA LYS A 147 20.75 -9.34 18.98
C LYS A 147 20.29 -9.11 20.42
N GLU A 148 19.10 -8.56 20.59
CA GLU A 148 18.54 -8.20 21.88
C GLU A 148 18.25 -9.40 22.77
N HIS A 149 17.66 -10.46 22.19
CA HIS A 149 17.13 -11.58 22.98
C HIS A 149 18.00 -12.85 22.92
N ILE A 150 18.77 -13.06 21.87
CA ILE A 150 19.52 -14.30 21.63
C ILE A 150 21.05 -14.09 21.74
N GLY A 151 21.50 -12.84 21.66
CA GLY A 151 22.92 -12.50 21.69
C GLY A 151 23.61 -12.72 20.33
N LEU A 152 22.98 -12.31 19.23
CA LEU A 152 23.62 -12.21 17.90
C LEU A 152 24.72 -11.14 17.96
N ASP A 153 25.94 -11.49 17.55
CA ASP A 153 27.11 -10.63 17.63
C ASP A 153 27.21 -9.71 16.40
N VAL A 154 26.42 -8.63 16.43
CA VAL A 154 26.38 -7.62 15.36
C VAL A 154 26.37 -6.21 15.95
N VAL A 155 27.10 -5.29 15.30
CA VAL A 155 27.08 -3.87 15.65
C VAL A 155 25.93 -3.22 14.87
N MET A 156 24.85 -2.89 15.58
CA MET A 156 23.70 -2.17 14.99
C MET A 156 22.94 -1.39 16.06
N GLN A 157 22.26 -0.34 15.63
CA GLN A 157 21.35 0.44 16.47
C GLN A 157 19.92 -0.10 16.38
N LYS A 158 19.10 0.21 17.38
CA LYS A 158 17.68 -0.16 17.37
C LYS A 158 16.98 0.49 16.18
N PRO A 159 16.33 -0.29 15.30
CA PRO A 159 15.59 0.24 14.16
C PRO A 159 14.47 1.19 14.62
N LYS A 160 14.31 2.31 13.92
CA LYS A 160 13.18 3.22 14.16
C LYS A 160 11.87 2.53 13.84
N PHE A 161 10.82 2.80 14.62
CA PHE A 161 9.47 2.25 14.44
C PHE A 161 9.37 0.71 14.50
N LEU A 162 10.35 0.02 15.08
CA LEU A 162 10.40 -1.43 15.20
C LEU A 162 9.07 -2.03 15.72
N GLY A 163 8.49 -1.47 16.79
CA GLY A 163 7.25 -1.97 17.41
C GLY A 163 6.01 -1.90 16.53
N LEU A 164 6.04 -1.14 15.43
CA LEU A 164 4.93 -1.04 14.48
C LEU A 164 5.02 -2.08 13.36
N ARG A 165 6.19 -2.72 13.19
CA ARG A 165 6.48 -3.61 12.07
C ARG A 165 6.13 -5.05 12.38
N LYS A 166 5.82 -5.83 11.35
CA LYS A 166 5.29 -7.19 11.46
C LYS A 166 6.24 -8.17 12.15
N MET A 167 7.56 -8.10 11.90
CA MET A 167 8.55 -8.96 12.56
C MET A 167 8.50 -8.81 14.08
N SER A 168 8.54 -7.57 14.57
CA SER A 168 8.46 -7.29 16.01
C SER A 168 7.11 -7.67 16.61
N LYS A 169 6.02 -7.43 15.87
CA LYS A 169 4.68 -7.84 16.31
C LYS A 169 4.54 -9.37 16.41
N ALA A 170 5.14 -10.11 15.46
CA ALA A 170 5.13 -11.58 15.49
C ALA A 170 5.93 -12.11 16.68
N PHE A 171 7.14 -11.58 16.90
CA PHE A 171 7.95 -11.95 18.07
C PHE A 171 7.21 -11.66 19.38
N ASN A 172 6.67 -10.45 19.56
CA ASN A 172 5.95 -10.06 20.77
C ASN A 172 4.70 -10.92 20.98
N TYR A 173 3.94 -11.21 19.92
CA TYR A 173 2.78 -12.10 20.00
C TYR A 173 3.14 -13.47 20.61
N PHE A 174 4.21 -14.10 20.12
CA PHE A 174 4.64 -15.39 20.67
C PHE A 174 5.22 -15.25 22.07
N TYR A 175 5.99 -14.20 22.30
CA TYR A 175 6.57 -13.92 23.60
C TYR A 175 5.49 -13.71 24.67
N ASP A 176 4.44 -12.93 24.40
CA ASP A 176 3.33 -12.69 25.33
C ASP A 176 2.52 -13.97 25.55
N ARG A 177 2.17 -14.69 24.48
CA ARG A 177 1.40 -15.94 24.56
C ARG A 177 2.12 -17.02 25.34
N LEU A 178 3.44 -17.19 25.12
CA LEU A 178 4.25 -18.13 25.90
C LEU A 178 4.32 -17.74 27.38
N GLY A 179 4.30 -16.44 27.70
CA GLY A 179 4.22 -15.96 29.08
C GLY A 179 2.91 -16.34 29.76
N GLU A 180 1.77 -16.19 29.05
CA GLU A 180 0.44 -16.59 29.55
C GLU A 180 0.37 -18.11 29.86
N GLU A 181 1.01 -18.95 29.04
CA GLU A 181 1.00 -20.42 29.23
C GLU A 181 1.81 -20.89 30.43
N VAL A 182 2.73 -20.09 30.95
CA VAL A 182 3.60 -20.43 32.08
C VAL A 182 3.39 -19.56 33.32
N GLU A 183 2.33 -18.70 33.32
CA GLU A 183 2.08 -17.70 34.36
C GLU A 183 1.96 -18.31 35.78
N ASP A 184 1.40 -19.50 35.89
CA ASP A 184 1.16 -20.19 37.17
C ASP A 184 2.34 -21.05 37.67
N GLY A 185 3.46 -21.15 36.91
CA GLY A 185 4.59 -22.04 37.21
C GLY A 185 5.67 -21.39 38.09
N SER A 186 6.46 -22.22 38.74
CA SER A 186 7.73 -21.81 39.38
C SER A 186 8.88 -21.79 38.38
N GLY A 187 9.98 -21.10 38.67
CA GLY A 187 11.09 -20.86 37.75
C GLY A 187 11.53 -22.06 36.89
N ILE A 188 11.78 -23.25 37.50
CA ILE A 188 12.20 -24.43 36.73
C ILE A 188 11.03 -25.10 36.00
N GLU A 189 9.82 -25.05 36.54
CA GLU A 189 8.63 -25.60 35.89
C GLU A 189 8.29 -24.82 34.63
N CYS A 190 8.40 -23.47 34.65
CA CYS A 190 8.29 -22.63 33.46
C CYS A 190 9.30 -23.04 32.39
N VAL A 191 10.56 -23.24 32.75
CA VAL A 191 11.61 -23.68 31.81
C VAL A 191 11.25 -25.01 31.16
N HIS A 192 10.82 -26.00 31.93
CA HIS A 192 10.42 -27.30 31.38
C HIS A 192 9.22 -27.19 30.44
N ALA A 193 8.17 -26.44 30.80
CA ALA A 193 7.01 -26.23 29.95
C ALA A 193 7.39 -25.56 28.62
N LEU A 194 8.24 -24.54 28.66
CA LEU A 194 8.73 -23.85 27.44
C LEU A 194 9.60 -24.78 26.58
N LEU A 195 10.43 -25.63 27.19
CA LEU A 195 11.23 -26.60 26.45
C LEU A 195 10.37 -27.71 25.84
N ASP A 196 9.26 -28.09 26.48
CA ASP A 196 8.33 -29.08 25.92
C ASP A 196 7.59 -28.48 24.69
N ILE A 197 7.19 -27.19 24.72
CA ILE A 197 6.71 -26.50 23.53
C ILE A 197 7.80 -26.47 22.46
N CYS A 198 9.05 -26.20 22.82
CA CYS A 198 10.18 -26.22 21.87
C CYS A 198 10.34 -27.60 21.21
N LYS A 199 10.17 -28.71 21.97
CA LYS A 199 10.20 -30.07 21.42
C LYS A 199 9.08 -30.31 20.41
N LEU A 200 7.86 -29.83 20.68
CA LEU A 200 6.74 -29.92 19.74
C LEU A 200 7.05 -29.16 18.46
N VAL A 201 7.51 -27.90 18.55
CA VAL A 201 7.93 -27.09 17.36
C VAL A 201 9.03 -27.80 16.57
N CYS A 202 10.02 -28.35 17.27
CA CYS A 202 11.15 -29.06 16.66
C CYS A 202 10.76 -30.40 16.01
N SER A 203 9.70 -31.05 16.49
CA SER A 203 9.18 -32.32 15.95
C SER A 203 8.32 -32.14 14.70
N ALA A 204 7.77 -30.94 14.48
CA ALA A 204 6.90 -30.65 13.33
C ALA A 204 7.62 -30.96 12.01
N VAL A 205 6.89 -31.56 11.07
CA VAL A 205 7.42 -32.07 9.80
C VAL A 205 7.10 -31.14 8.66
N VAL A 206 8.03 -30.97 7.74
CA VAL A 206 7.82 -30.26 6.47
C VAL A 206 8.30 -31.11 5.30
N VAL A 207 7.71 -30.95 4.13
CA VAL A 207 8.27 -31.53 2.91
C VAL A 207 9.21 -30.51 2.27
N GLN A 208 10.51 -30.77 2.30
CA GLN A 208 11.50 -29.96 1.60
C GLN A 208 11.71 -30.51 0.20
N ILE A 209 11.46 -29.71 -0.81
CA ILE A 209 11.70 -30.02 -2.22
C ILE A 209 12.88 -29.19 -2.68
N THR A 210 13.97 -29.86 -3.01
CA THR A 210 15.20 -29.22 -3.49
C THR A 210 15.24 -29.34 -5.02
N VAL A 211 15.47 -28.22 -5.71
CA VAL A 211 15.59 -28.15 -7.17
C VAL A 211 16.94 -27.57 -7.58
N ASP A 212 17.35 -27.85 -8.82
CA ASP A 212 18.68 -27.46 -9.32
C ASP A 212 18.71 -26.02 -9.87
N SER A 213 17.57 -25.48 -10.30
CA SER A 213 17.50 -24.16 -10.93
C SER A 213 16.29 -23.36 -10.47
N HIS A 214 16.40 -22.04 -10.58
CA HIS A 214 15.29 -21.11 -10.31
C HIS A 214 14.11 -21.36 -11.26
N ALA A 215 14.37 -21.70 -12.54
CA ALA A 215 13.31 -22.00 -13.50
C ALA A 215 12.46 -23.23 -13.07
N ASP A 216 13.14 -24.28 -12.58
CA ASP A 216 12.46 -25.47 -12.05
C ASP A 216 11.66 -25.13 -10.77
N ALA A 217 12.26 -24.33 -9.87
CA ALA A 217 11.61 -23.88 -8.66
C ALA A 217 10.31 -23.11 -8.96
N TYR A 218 10.34 -22.19 -9.93
CA TYR A 218 9.16 -21.41 -10.31
C TYR A 218 8.09 -22.25 -10.98
N THR A 219 8.47 -23.21 -11.84
CA THR A 219 7.53 -24.12 -12.48
C THR A 219 6.81 -24.99 -11.43
N LEU A 220 7.57 -25.54 -10.50
CA LEU A 220 7.03 -26.35 -9.41
C LEU A 220 6.15 -25.54 -8.47
N PHE A 221 6.59 -24.34 -8.09
CA PHE A 221 5.86 -23.43 -7.25
C PHE A 221 4.49 -23.04 -7.87
N ALA A 222 4.45 -22.72 -9.16
CA ALA A 222 3.21 -22.42 -9.87
C ALA A 222 2.25 -23.61 -9.87
N SER A 223 2.76 -24.84 -9.96
CA SER A 223 1.94 -26.06 -9.96
C SER A 223 1.39 -26.44 -8.57
N LEU A 224 2.12 -26.16 -7.49
CA LEU A 224 1.75 -26.53 -6.12
C LEU A 224 0.87 -25.49 -5.41
N ASN A 225 0.94 -24.24 -5.81
CA ASN A 225 0.29 -23.11 -5.09
C ASN A 225 -1.23 -23.01 -5.25
N ASN A 226 -1.89 -24.05 -5.73
CA ASN A 226 -3.37 -24.11 -5.75
C ASN A 226 -4.03 -24.21 -4.37
N ARG A 227 -3.27 -24.25 -3.25
CA ARG A 227 -3.79 -24.55 -1.90
C ARG A 227 -3.34 -23.60 -0.77
N GLY A 228 -2.56 -22.52 -1.07
CA GLY A 228 -2.04 -21.57 -0.05
C GLY A 228 -2.67 -20.18 -0.10
N VAL A 229 -2.11 -19.20 0.64
CA VAL A 229 -2.42 -17.77 0.44
C VAL A 229 -2.11 -17.44 -1.01
N PRO A 230 -3.12 -17.05 -1.82
CA PRO A 230 -2.92 -16.90 -3.25
C PRO A 230 -1.84 -15.85 -3.50
N LEU A 231 -0.86 -16.23 -4.34
CA LEU A 231 0.09 -15.26 -4.87
C LEU A 231 -0.65 -14.16 -5.60
N SER A 232 -0.11 -12.98 -5.51
CA SER A 232 -0.59 -11.88 -6.30
C SER A 232 -0.33 -12.11 -7.79
N ALA A 233 -1.14 -11.50 -8.66
CA ALA A 233 -0.90 -11.56 -10.09
C ALA A 233 0.50 -11.02 -10.46
N VAL A 234 0.99 -10.01 -9.73
CA VAL A 234 2.33 -9.43 -9.90
C VAL A 234 3.43 -10.43 -9.56
N ASP A 235 3.28 -11.18 -8.46
CA ASP A 235 4.24 -12.24 -8.08
C ASP A 235 4.28 -13.37 -9.12
N LEU A 236 3.11 -13.74 -9.67
CA LEU A 236 3.03 -14.76 -10.72
C LEU A 236 3.67 -14.29 -12.02
N ILE A 237 3.43 -13.05 -12.43
CA ILE A 237 4.06 -12.44 -13.61
C ILE A 237 5.57 -12.39 -13.43
N LYS A 238 6.06 -11.96 -12.26
CA LYS A 238 7.48 -11.97 -11.91
C LYS A 238 8.10 -13.36 -12.09
N ASN A 239 7.49 -14.36 -11.45
CA ASN A 239 8.02 -15.72 -11.47
C ASN A 239 8.08 -16.28 -12.89
N MET A 240 7.03 -16.04 -13.68
CA MET A 240 6.97 -16.47 -15.07
C MET A 240 8.01 -15.75 -15.93
N LEU A 241 8.18 -14.42 -15.75
CA LEU A 241 9.15 -13.61 -16.47
C LEU A 241 10.58 -14.08 -16.17
N LEU A 242 10.94 -14.15 -14.88
CA LEU A 242 12.28 -14.58 -14.45
C LEU A 242 12.58 -16.04 -14.86
N GLY A 243 11.58 -16.93 -14.78
CA GLY A 243 11.73 -18.30 -15.24
C GLY A 243 12.00 -18.42 -16.74
N LYS A 244 11.32 -17.62 -17.59
CA LYS A 244 11.57 -17.61 -19.04
C LYS A 244 12.94 -17.00 -19.39
N VAL A 245 13.33 -15.93 -18.71
CA VAL A 245 14.64 -15.28 -18.92
C VAL A 245 15.78 -16.18 -18.46
N ALA A 246 15.66 -16.88 -17.33
CA ALA A 246 16.65 -17.84 -16.86
C ALA A 246 16.85 -19.00 -17.87
N GLY A 247 15.80 -19.40 -18.54
CA GLY A 247 15.87 -20.43 -19.60
C GLY A 247 16.66 -19.99 -20.84
N VAL A 248 16.83 -18.69 -21.08
CA VAL A 248 17.56 -18.12 -22.22
C VAL A 248 19.00 -17.77 -21.86
N ASP A 249 19.25 -17.21 -20.67
CA ASP A 249 20.56 -16.76 -20.22
C ASP A 249 20.68 -16.83 -18.69
N ASP A 250 20.97 -18.04 -18.18
CA ASP A 250 21.11 -18.32 -16.74
C ASP A 250 22.25 -17.50 -16.08
N GLY A 251 23.27 -17.09 -16.87
CA GLY A 251 24.39 -16.27 -16.39
C GLY A 251 24.04 -14.81 -16.07
N ARG A 252 22.86 -14.32 -16.46
CA ARG A 252 22.41 -12.94 -16.26
C ARG A 252 21.16 -12.81 -15.41
N ILE A 253 20.75 -13.84 -14.71
CA ILE A 253 19.54 -13.80 -13.90
C ILE A 253 19.55 -12.67 -12.87
N ASP A 254 20.71 -12.38 -12.27
CA ASP A 254 20.88 -11.29 -11.32
C ASP A 254 20.62 -9.92 -11.98
N TYR A 255 21.06 -9.72 -13.21
CA TYR A 255 20.80 -8.49 -13.97
C TYR A 255 19.29 -8.29 -14.22
N TYR A 256 18.60 -9.33 -14.67
CA TYR A 256 17.15 -9.25 -14.94
C TYR A 256 16.36 -9.09 -13.65
N PHE A 257 16.85 -9.69 -12.60
CA PHE A 257 16.29 -9.52 -11.27
C PHE A 257 16.45 -8.07 -10.77
N GLU A 258 17.60 -7.45 -10.94
CA GLU A 258 17.82 -6.03 -10.58
C GLU A 258 16.89 -5.10 -11.39
N ARG A 259 16.64 -5.38 -12.67
CA ARG A 259 15.67 -4.62 -13.47
C ARG A 259 14.23 -4.78 -12.94
N TRP A 260 13.87 -5.99 -12.53
CA TRP A 260 12.58 -6.19 -11.87
C TRP A 260 12.49 -5.41 -10.55
N GLN A 261 13.55 -5.39 -9.76
CA GLN A 261 13.62 -4.60 -8.52
C GLN A 261 13.51 -3.09 -8.81
N GLU A 262 14.05 -2.63 -9.92
CA GLU A 262 13.88 -1.26 -10.38
C GLU A 262 12.39 -0.94 -10.64
N VAL A 263 11.67 -1.83 -11.32
CA VAL A 263 10.22 -1.69 -11.50
C VAL A 263 9.51 -1.53 -10.15
N LEU A 264 9.82 -2.39 -9.18
CA LEU A 264 9.18 -2.31 -7.86
C LEU A 264 9.57 -1.04 -7.08
N ARG A 265 10.83 -0.62 -7.14
CA ARG A 265 11.27 0.66 -6.52
C ARG A 265 10.51 1.85 -7.08
N ASN A 266 10.31 1.89 -8.40
CA ASN A 266 9.58 2.96 -9.08
C ASN A 266 8.08 3.00 -8.68
N LEU A 267 7.51 1.85 -8.30
CA LEU A 267 6.08 1.72 -7.93
C LEU A 267 5.83 1.84 -6.43
N GLY A 268 6.88 1.72 -5.60
CA GLY A 268 6.75 1.67 -4.15
C GLY A 268 6.19 0.34 -3.63
N ASP A 269 5.98 0.30 -2.31
CA ASP A 269 5.64 -0.94 -1.59
C ASP A 269 4.13 -1.26 -1.56
N ASP A 270 3.27 -0.35 -2.06
CA ASP A 270 1.83 -0.59 -2.09
C ASP A 270 1.45 -1.56 -3.21
N TYR A 271 1.08 -2.77 -2.82
CA TYR A 271 0.65 -3.81 -3.75
C TYR A 271 -0.50 -3.38 -4.69
N LYS A 272 -1.44 -2.57 -4.20
CA LYS A 272 -2.55 -2.08 -5.03
C LYS A 272 -2.05 -1.17 -6.15
N THR A 273 -1.05 -0.36 -5.87
CA THR A 273 -0.38 0.50 -6.85
C THR A 273 0.40 -0.34 -7.87
N GLN A 274 1.13 -1.35 -7.42
CA GLN A 274 1.84 -2.28 -8.31
C GLN A 274 0.86 -2.99 -9.26
N GLU A 275 -0.18 -3.65 -8.73
CA GLU A 275 -1.19 -4.34 -9.57
C GLU A 275 -1.88 -3.40 -10.55
N ARG A 276 -2.19 -2.18 -10.12
CA ARG A 276 -2.78 -1.14 -10.96
C ARG A 276 -1.85 -0.76 -12.11
N PHE A 277 -0.57 -0.56 -11.84
CA PHE A 277 0.41 -0.26 -12.88
C PHE A 277 0.42 -1.35 -13.97
N PHE A 278 0.49 -2.63 -13.61
CA PHE A 278 0.50 -3.71 -14.59
C PHE A 278 -0.75 -3.71 -15.48
N ARG A 279 -1.93 -3.45 -14.92
CA ARG A 279 -3.18 -3.33 -15.68
C ARG A 279 -3.15 -2.11 -16.59
N GLN A 280 -2.85 -0.96 -16.04
CA GLN A 280 -2.83 0.31 -16.77
C GLN A 280 -1.73 0.38 -17.82
N ASN A 281 -0.58 -0.24 -17.59
CA ASN A 281 0.49 -0.35 -18.57
C ASN A 281 0.04 -1.15 -19.79
N TYR A 282 -0.64 -2.27 -19.59
CA TYR A 282 -1.20 -3.02 -20.72
C TYR A 282 -2.27 -2.21 -21.45
N ASP A 283 -3.22 -1.63 -20.73
CA ASP A 283 -4.37 -0.92 -21.31
C ASP A 283 -3.93 0.34 -22.08
N ALA A 284 -2.89 1.04 -21.63
CA ALA A 284 -2.34 2.21 -22.29
C ALA A 284 -1.74 1.90 -23.68
N PHE A 285 -1.11 0.73 -23.83
CA PHE A 285 -0.38 0.36 -25.05
C PHE A 285 -0.98 -0.86 -25.75
N ARG A 286 -2.19 -1.29 -25.38
CA ARG A 286 -2.77 -2.56 -25.87
C ARG A 286 -2.88 -2.64 -27.38
N ARG A 287 -3.06 -1.54 -28.08
CA ARG A 287 -3.12 -1.51 -29.55
C ARG A 287 -1.78 -1.90 -30.18
N GLU A 288 -0.67 -1.41 -29.64
CA GLU A 288 0.69 -1.77 -30.09
C GLU A 288 1.03 -3.21 -29.71
N VAL A 289 0.75 -3.57 -28.46
CA VAL A 289 1.02 -4.91 -27.91
C VAL A 289 0.25 -6.00 -28.65
N ASN A 290 -0.96 -5.72 -29.15
CA ASN A 290 -1.80 -6.68 -29.84
C ASN A 290 -1.50 -6.80 -31.34
N LYS A 291 -0.77 -5.87 -31.95
CA LYS A 291 -0.41 -5.90 -33.39
C LYS A 291 0.18 -7.23 -33.86
N PRO A 292 1.13 -7.87 -33.15
CA PRO A 292 1.71 -9.13 -33.56
C PRO A 292 0.72 -10.30 -33.60
N PHE A 293 -0.41 -10.18 -32.92
CA PHE A 293 -1.41 -11.25 -32.74
C PHE A 293 -2.66 -11.04 -33.60
N ILE A 294 -2.74 -9.92 -34.35
CA ILE A 294 -3.84 -9.63 -35.29
C ILE A 294 -3.56 -10.37 -36.59
N GLY A 295 -3.92 -11.63 -36.69
CA GLY A 295 -3.73 -12.43 -37.91
C GLY A 295 -3.72 -13.93 -37.66
N GLU A 296 -3.59 -14.38 -36.46
CA GLU A 296 -3.74 -15.79 -36.09
C GLU A 296 -5.23 -16.14 -36.04
N SER A 297 -5.67 -16.84 -37.07
CA SER A 297 -7.07 -17.25 -37.26
C SER A 297 -7.60 -18.02 -36.05
N GLY A 298 -8.66 -17.50 -35.45
CA GLY A 298 -9.64 -18.29 -34.70
C GLY A 298 -9.51 -18.30 -33.18
N SER A 299 -8.48 -17.78 -32.52
CA SER A 299 -8.49 -17.65 -31.07
C SER A 299 -8.85 -16.22 -30.68
N GLN A 300 -9.98 -16.04 -30.02
CA GLN A 300 -10.25 -14.83 -29.26
C GLN A 300 -9.21 -14.78 -28.13
N LEU A 301 -8.10 -14.08 -28.39
CA LEU A 301 -7.06 -13.85 -27.43
C LEU A 301 -7.61 -12.98 -26.29
N PRO A 302 -7.26 -13.24 -25.01
CA PRO A 302 -7.57 -12.34 -23.91
C PRO A 302 -7.01 -10.92 -24.12
N LEU A 303 -6.18 -10.73 -25.13
CA LEU A 303 -5.48 -9.51 -25.50
C LEU A 303 -6.36 -8.39 -26.08
N GLY A 304 -7.65 -8.61 -26.34
CA GLY A 304 -8.58 -7.55 -26.79
C GLY A 304 -9.42 -6.96 -25.67
N SER A 305 -9.40 -7.52 -24.47
CA SER A 305 -10.21 -7.07 -23.34
C SER A 305 -9.43 -6.09 -22.44
N VAL A 306 -10.16 -5.25 -21.71
CA VAL A 306 -9.61 -4.42 -20.64
C VAL A 306 -8.94 -5.31 -19.58
N ALA A 307 -7.78 -4.91 -19.09
CA ALA A 307 -7.07 -5.66 -18.07
C ALA A 307 -7.82 -5.60 -16.72
N THR A 308 -8.09 -6.78 -16.19
CA THR A 308 -8.74 -6.97 -14.88
C THR A 308 -7.85 -7.83 -13.99
N ARG A 309 -8.13 -7.89 -12.69
CA ARG A 309 -7.42 -8.81 -11.78
C ARG A 309 -7.45 -10.26 -12.24
N SER A 310 -8.58 -10.69 -12.82
CA SER A 310 -8.79 -12.08 -13.20
C SER A 310 -8.10 -12.48 -14.51
N ASN A 311 -7.85 -11.55 -15.42
CA ASN A 311 -7.23 -11.84 -16.72
C ASN A 311 -5.77 -11.37 -16.84
N LEU A 312 -5.26 -10.59 -15.89
CA LEU A 312 -3.94 -9.95 -15.92
C LEU A 312 -2.82 -10.96 -16.17
N LEU A 313 -2.81 -12.06 -15.41
CA LEU A 313 -1.79 -13.11 -15.58
C LEU A 313 -1.80 -13.68 -16.99
N LYS A 314 -2.98 -14.02 -17.54
CA LYS A 314 -3.13 -14.57 -18.89
C LYS A 314 -2.66 -13.60 -19.98
N ILE A 315 -2.88 -12.29 -19.76
CA ILE A 315 -2.39 -11.24 -20.65
C ILE A 315 -0.86 -11.26 -20.71
N TYR A 316 -0.19 -11.23 -19.57
CA TYR A 316 1.28 -11.24 -19.53
C TYR A 316 1.88 -12.58 -19.96
N GLU A 317 1.24 -13.71 -19.64
CA GLU A 317 1.61 -15.02 -20.13
C GLU A 317 1.66 -15.05 -21.67
N LYS A 318 0.61 -14.57 -22.32
CA LYS A 318 0.53 -14.50 -23.78
C LYS A 318 1.56 -13.56 -24.39
N ARG A 319 1.78 -12.39 -23.77
CA ARG A 319 2.83 -11.44 -24.22
C ARG A 319 4.23 -12.04 -24.19
N MET A 320 4.49 -12.92 -23.23
CA MET A 320 5.79 -13.59 -23.05
C MET A 320 5.94 -14.90 -23.86
N GLU A 321 4.94 -15.34 -24.62
CA GLU A 321 5.04 -16.50 -25.52
C GLU A 321 5.83 -16.21 -26.80
N ALA A 322 5.89 -14.94 -27.24
CA ALA A 322 6.65 -14.55 -28.43
C ALA A 322 8.16 -14.65 -28.20
N ASP A 323 8.91 -14.80 -29.28
CA ASP A 323 10.39 -14.77 -29.24
C ASP A 323 10.88 -13.48 -28.57
N ASP A 324 11.76 -13.60 -27.58
CA ASP A 324 12.25 -12.52 -26.72
C ASP A 324 11.13 -11.76 -25.96
N GLY A 325 9.92 -12.30 -25.91
CA GLY A 325 8.75 -11.66 -25.31
C GLY A 325 8.96 -11.29 -23.84
N ALA A 326 9.62 -12.15 -23.06
CA ALA A 326 9.91 -11.88 -21.65
C ALA A 326 10.87 -10.70 -21.47
N LEU A 327 11.90 -10.59 -22.31
CA LEU A 327 12.87 -9.47 -22.29
C LEU A 327 12.19 -8.17 -22.70
N LYS A 328 11.44 -8.18 -23.78
CA LYS A 328 10.68 -6.99 -24.25
C LYS A 328 9.68 -6.49 -23.20
N VAL A 329 9.00 -7.42 -22.53
CA VAL A 329 8.08 -7.08 -21.43
C VAL A 329 8.85 -6.46 -20.25
N LEU A 330 9.99 -7.01 -19.87
CA LEU A 330 10.79 -6.47 -18.77
C LEU A 330 11.35 -5.07 -19.09
N ASP A 331 11.85 -4.87 -20.31
CA ASP A 331 12.36 -3.57 -20.76
C ASP A 331 11.23 -2.51 -20.74
N GLU A 332 10.07 -2.84 -21.31
CA GLU A 332 8.90 -1.97 -21.29
C GLU A 332 8.44 -1.63 -19.87
N LEU A 333 8.34 -2.65 -18.99
CA LEU A 333 7.94 -2.45 -17.60
C LEU A 333 8.93 -1.53 -16.85
N THR A 334 10.23 -1.70 -17.10
CA THR A 334 11.27 -0.87 -16.47
C THR A 334 11.14 0.59 -16.90
N GLU A 335 11.05 0.86 -18.20
CA GLU A 335 10.90 2.22 -18.72
C GLU A 335 9.59 2.86 -18.28
N ASN A 336 8.48 2.14 -18.40
CA ASN A 336 7.16 2.66 -18.09
C ASN A 336 6.93 2.83 -16.58
N SER A 337 7.57 2.01 -15.72
CA SER A 337 7.50 2.21 -14.27
C SER A 337 8.19 3.49 -13.82
N ALA A 338 9.28 3.90 -14.49
CA ALA A 338 9.93 5.18 -14.21
C ALA A 338 9.02 6.37 -14.54
N LEU A 339 8.30 6.30 -15.67
CA LEU A 339 7.28 7.32 -16.00
C LEU A 339 6.11 7.30 -15.02
N TYR A 340 5.67 6.10 -14.63
CA TYR A 340 4.59 5.94 -13.67
C TYR A 340 4.96 6.45 -12.27
N SER A 341 6.24 6.34 -11.88
CA SER A 341 6.78 6.91 -10.64
C SER A 341 6.57 8.43 -10.57
N LYS A 342 6.76 9.13 -11.67
CA LYS A 342 6.46 10.59 -11.80
C LYS A 342 4.97 10.85 -11.60
N ILE A 343 4.10 10.05 -12.23
CA ILE A 343 2.64 10.21 -12.13
C ILE A 343 2.15 10.04 -10.69
N ILE A 344 2.70 9.09 -9.95
CA ILE A 344 2.29 8.82 -8.56
C ILE A 344 3.08 9.62 -7.51
N GLY A 345 4.01 10.50 -7.93
CA GLY A 345 4.76 11.40 -7.07
C GLY A 345 5.85 10.76 -6.22
N LEU A 346 6.35 9.57 -6.60
CA LEU A 346 7.50 8.92 -5.97
C LEU A 346 8.83 9.42 -6.53
N ASP A 347 8.87 9.81 -7.80
CA ASP A 347 10.02 10.47 -8.41
C ASP A 347 9.84 11.98 -8.31
N GLN A 348 10.77 12.63 -7.63
CA GLN A 348 10.75 14.08 -7.38
C GLN A 348 11.94 14.79 -8.03
N GLU A 349 12.33 14.42 -9.25
CA GLU A 349 13.42 15.09 -9.98
C GLU A 349 13.17 16.61 -10.13
N SER A 350 11.90 17.03 -10.19
CA SER A 350 11.50 18.45 -10.30
C SER A 350 10.25 18.72 -9.46
N PRO A 351 10.34 18.71 -8.11
CA PRO A 351 9.17 18.80 -7.23
C PRO A 351 8.43 20.15 -7.34
N ASP A 352 9.13 21.21 -7.74
CA ASP A 352 8.58 22.56 -7.86
C ASP A 352 8.01 22.88 -9.27
N SER A 353 7.97 21.91 -10.19
CA SER A 353 7.39 22.12 -11.51
C SER A 353 5.86 22.20 -11.46
N GLU A 354 5.25 23.00 -12.34
CA GLU A 354 3.79 23.07 -12.48
C GLU A 354 3.17 21.69 -12.75
N LEU A 355 3.82 20.87 -13.58
CA LEU A 355 3.36 19.52 -13.87
C LEU A 355 3.34 18.65 -12.61
N SER A 356 4.39 18.68 -11.78
CA SER A 356 4.45 17.93 -10.51
C SER A 356 3.37 18.38 -9.53
N HIS A 357 3.12 19.70 -9.47
CA HIS A 357 2.03 20.26 -8.67
C HIS A 357 0.66 19.74 -9.13
N GLN A 358 0.38 19.79 -10.44
CA GLN A 358 -0.88 19.30 -10.98
C GLN A 358 -1.07 17.79 -10.82
N LEU A 359 -0.02 16.98 -10.93
CA LEU A 359 -0.08 15.54 -10.65
C LEU A 359 -0.45 15.25 -9.18
N LEU A 360 0.09 16.04 -8.25
CA LEU A 360 -0.27 15.95 -6.84
C LEU A 360 -1.75 16.31 -6.62
N GLU A 361 -2.23 17.39 -7.26
CA GLU A 361 -3.64 17.79 -7.22
C GLU A 361 -4.56 16.69 -7.81
N LEU A 362 -4.16 16.06 -8.92
CA LEU A 362 -4.90 14.95 -9.52
C LEU A 362 -5.00 13.73 -8.56
N SER A 363 -3.93 13.42 -7.84
CA SER A 363 -3.96 12.39 -6.80
C SER A 363 -4.96 12.72 -5.69
N ARG A 364 -4.99 13.98 -5.24
CA ARG A 364 -5.93 14.51 -4.24
C ARG A 364 -7.38 14.50 -4.75
N ALA A 365 -7.57 14.77 -6.03
CA ALA A 365 -8.86 14.68 -6.71
C ALA A 365 -9.29 13.24 -7.03
N GLN A 366 -8.55 12.22 -6.56
CA GLN A 366 -8.84 10.80 -6.78
C GLN A 366 -8.84 10.39 -8.26
N GLY A 367 -7.96 11.00 -9.07
CA GLY A 367 -7.90 10.84 -10.52
C GLY A 367 -7.20 9.57 -11.03
N VAL A 368 -7.05 8.55 -10.22
CA VAL A 368 -6.23 7.35 -10.47
C VAL A 368 -6.58 6.61 -11.76
N ALA A 369 -7.85 6.66 -12.20
CA ALA A 369 -8.30 6.00 -13.44
C ALA A 369 -7.66 6.60 -14.69
N SER A 370 -7.24 7.88 -14.67
CA SER A 370 -6.58 8.54 -15.80
C SER A 370 -5.09 8.22 -15.92
N TYR A 371 -4.47 7.56 -14.97
CA TYR A 371 -3.03 7.29 -14.99
C TYR A 371 -2.59 6.46 -16.20
N LEU A 372 -3.47 5.59 -16.73
CA LEU A 372 -3.19 4.88 -17.99
C LEU A 372 -3.00 5.85 -19.17
N MET A 373 -3.85 6.89 -19.27
CA MET A 373 -3.72 7.90 -20.33
C MET A 373 -2.50 8.78 -20.11
N LEU A 374 -2.22 9.18 -18.86
CA LEU A 374 -1.00 9.93 -18.55
C LEU A 374 0.26 9.15 -18.86
N LEU A 375 0.30 7.86 -18.54
CA LEU A 375 1.41 6.97 -18.89
C LEU A 375 1.63 6.94 -20.42
N PHE A 376 0.54 6.82 -21.19
CA PHE A 376 0.57 6.89 -22.63
C PHE A 376 1.11 8.23 -23.13
N LEU A 377 0.59 9.35 -22.62
CA LEU A 377 1.00 10.70 -23.02
C LEU A 377 2.48 10.96 -22.71
N PHE A 378 2.96 10.56 -21.53
CA PHE A 378 4.37 10.72 -21.15
C PHE A 378 5.30 9.87 -22.02
N LYS A 379 4.93 8.60 -22.27
CA LYS A 379 5.72 7.70 -23.12
C LYS A 379 5.79 8.16 -24.57
N LYS A 380 4.71 8.77 -25.07
CA LYS A 380 4.58 9.23 -26.46
C LYS A 380 4.74 10.75 -26.60
N GLN A 381 5.25 11.44 -25.58
CA GLN A 381 5.32 12.90 -25.51
C GLN A 381 5.95 13.51 -26.77
N ASP A 382 7.12 13.02 -27.19
CA ASP A 382 7.83 13.49 -28.38
C ASP A 382 7.04 13.19 -29.67
N GLN A 383 6.44 12.00 -29.78
CA GLN A 383 5.66 11.60 -30.96
C GLN A 383 4.38 12.41 -31.10
N LEU A 384 3.75 12.76 -29.98
CA LEU A 384 2.56 13.59 -29.90
C LEU A 384 2.89 15.08 -29.92
N GLU A 385 4.16 15.49 -29.95
CA GLU A 385 4.62 16.88 -29.93
C GLU A 385 4.01 17.68 -28.77
N LEU A 386 3.88 17.06 -27.59
CA LEU A 386 3.33 17.69 -26.39
C LEU A 386 4.45 18.32 -25.56
N LYS A 387 4.27 19.58 -25.17
CA LYS A 387 5.17 20.28 -24.25
C LYS A 387 4.75 20.04 -22.80
N ASP A 388 5.68 20.24 -21.86
CA ASP A 388 5.41 20.09 -20.42
C ASP A 388 4.29 21.03 -19.95
N GLU A 389 4.22 22.25 -20.49
CA GLU A 389 3.15 23.18 -20.17
C GLU A 389 1.78 22.65 -20.62
N THR A 390 1.71 22.04 -21.82
CA THR A 390 0.48 21.39 -22.32
C THR A 390 0.10 20.19 -21.47
N LEU A 391 1.08 19.39 -21.05
CA LEU A 391 0.84 18.27 -20.14
C LEU A 391 0.31 18.74 -18.77
N ALA A 392 0.87 19.82 -18.21
CA ALA A 392 0.38 20.39 -16.96
C ALA A 392 -1.09 20.86 -17.08
N LEU A 393 -1.44 21.50 -18.19
CA LEU A 393 -2.83 21.90 -18.47
C LEU A 393 -3.76 20.69 -18.65
N LEU A 394 -3.31 19.62 -19.30
CA LEU A 394 -4.07 18.36 -19.42
C LEU A 394 -4.29 17.71 -18.05
N VAL A 395 -3.30 17.74 -17.17
CA VAL A 395 -3.46 17.23 -15.79
C VAL A 395 -4.43 18.10 -15.00
N LYS A 396 -4.37 19.44 -15.14
CA LYS A 396 -5.35 20.37 -14.55
C LYS A 396 -6.77 20.08 -15.07
N LEU A 397 -6.92 19.82 -16.36
CA LEU A 397 -8.20 19.40 -16.95
C LEU A 397 -8.73 18.11 -16.32
N LEU A 398 -7.86 17.13 -16.09
CA LEU A 398 -8.23 15.90 -15.39
C LEU A 398 -8.64 16.15 -13.94
N VAL A 399 -8.00 17.09 -13.24
CA VAL A 399 -8.43 17.51 -11.90
C VAL A 399 -9.86 18.03 -11.94
N CYS A 400 -10.18 18.98 -12.83
CA CYS A 400 -11.55 19.48 -13.01
C CYS A 400 -12.54 18.35 -13.32
N PHE A 401 -12.17 17.46 -14.24
CA PHE A 401 -12.99 16.31 -14.61
C PHE A 401 -13.28 15.40 -13.41
N PHE A 402 -12.26 15.04 -12.61
CA PHE A 402 -12.45 14.12 -11.49
C PHE A 402 -13.19 14.75 -10.30
N VAL A 403 -13.02 16.05 -10.05
CA VAL A 403 -13.82 16.75 -9.03
C VAL A 403 -15.30 16.67 -9.39
N ARG A 404 -15.65 17.03 -10.62
CA ARG A 404 -17.04 16.97 -11.11
C ARG A 404 -17.58 15.54 -11.10
N ARG A 405 -16.81 14.61 -11.65
CA ARG A 405 -17.17 13.19 -11.75
C ARG A 405 -17.37 12.53 -10.38
N ASN A 406 -16.50 12.77 -9.42
CA ASN A 406 -16.53 12.11 -8.12
C ASN A 406 -17.69 12.58 -7.22
N LEU A 407 -18.30 13.69 -7.55
CA LEU A 407 -19.51 14.18 -6.90
C LEU A 407 -20.79 13.79 -7.64
N THR A 408 -20.75 13.71 -8.97
CA THR A 408 -21.94 13.47 -9.80
C THR A 408 -22.08 12.02 -10.25
N ASP A 409 -21.02 11.18 -10.06
CA ASP A 409 -20.89 9.83 -10.62
C ASP A 409 -21.10 9.76 -12.15
N THR A 410 -20.75 10.85 -12.85
CA THR A 410 -20.91 10.98 -14.30
C THR A 410 -19.57 11.31 -14.97
N PRO A 411 -19.01 10.42 -15.81
CA PRO A 411 -19.51 9.08 -16.16
C PRO A 411 -19.31 8.04 -15.02
N PRO A 412 -20.05 6.92 -15.04
CA PRO A 412 -19.90 5.85 -14.05
C PRO A 412 -18.50 5.25 -14.03
N THR A 413 -18.06 4.74 -12.87
CA THR A 413 -16.71 4.14 -12.68
C THR A 413 -16.37 3.08 -13.72
N ARG A 414 -17.33 2.23 -14.10
CA ARG A 414 -17.13 1.14 -15.07
C ARG A 414 -16.76 1.63 -16.49
N ASP A 415 -17.05 2.89 -16.81
CA ASP A 415 -16.85 3.45 -18.15
C ASP A 415 -15.54 4.25 -18.26
N LEU A 416 -14.89 4.58 -17.13
CA LEU A 416 -13.67 5.42 -17.08
C LEU A 416 -12.48 4.78 -17.80
N GLU A 417 -12.17 3.52 -17.52
CA GLU A 417 -11.03 2.85 -18.16
C GLU A 417 -11.23 2.78 -19.69
N ARG A 418 -12.44 2.45 -20.13
CA ARG A 418 -12.77 2.42 -21.57
C ARG A 418 -12.68 3.79 -22.22
N LEU A 419 -13.10 4.85 -21.54
CA LEU A 419 -12.96 6.22 -22.01
C LEU A 419 -11.50 6.55 -22.28
N PHE A 420 -10.62 6.38 -21.28
CA PHE A 420 -9.21 6.72 -21.42
C PHE A 420 -8.48 5.85 -22.45
N ILE A 421 -8.80 4.55 -22.53
CA ILE A 421 -8.29 3.67 -23.56
C ILE A 421 -8.71 4.18 -24.96
N SER A 422 -9.99 4.52 -25.12
CA SER A 422 -10.50 5.01 -26.42
C SER A 422 -9.83 6.33 -26.84
N ILE A 423 -9.52 7.18 -25.90
CA ILE A 423 -8.77 8.43 -26.17
C ILE A 423 -7.36 8.10 -26.67
N CYS A 424 -6.61 7.24 -25.98
CA CYS A 424 -5.27 6.83 -26.42
C CYS A 424 -5.29 6.20 -27.83
N GLU A 425 -6.24 5.31 -28.10
CA GLU A 425 -6.39 4.66 -29.41
C GLU A 425 -6.74 5.64 -30.53
N SER A 426 -7.56 6.66 -30.24
CA SER A 426 -7.92 7.70 -31.22
C SER A 426 -6.74 8.64 -31.51
N LEU A 427 -5.98 9.03 -30.50
CA LEU A 427 -4.78 9.87 -30.70
C LEU A 427 -3.79 9.22 -31.67
N GLU A 428 -3.59 7.90 -31.55
CA GLU A 428 -2.72 7.16 -32.47
C GLU A 428 -3.34 6.97 -33.87
N SER A 429 -4.64 6.63 -33.94
CA SER A 429 -5.27 6.28 -35.21
C SER A 429 -5.51 7.50 -36.09
N GLU A 430 -5.82 8.65 -35.50
CA GLU A 430 -6.09 9.90 -36.18
C GLU A 430 -4.82 10.74 -36.37
N GLY A 431 -3.70 10.33 -35.75
CA GLY A 431 -2.42 11.03 -35.85
C GLY A 431 -2.46 12.43 -35.23
N LEU A 432 -3.26 12.63 -34.18
CA LEU A 432 -3.42 13.91 -33.51
C LEU A 432 -2.17 14.29 -32.72
N LYS A 433 -1.74 15.56 -32.82
CA LYS A 433 -0.50 16.05 -32.19
C LYS A 433 -0.66 17.45 -31.63
N GLY A 434 0.21 17.81 -30.69
CA GLY A 434 0.28 19.15 -30.10
C GLY A 434 -1.05 19.60 -29.54
N ILE A 435 -1.42 20.85 -29.85
CA ILE A 435 -2.68 21.45 -29.42
C ILE A 435 -3.90 20.64 -29.89
N ALA A 436 -3.87 20.09 -31.11
CA ALA A 436 -5.01 19.33 -31.63
C ALA A 436 -5.28 18.04 -30.81
N ALA A 437 -4.22 17.39 -30.28
CA ALA A 437 -4.37 16.28 -29.36
C ALA A 437 -4.97 16.73 -28.02
N ALA A 438 -4.51 17.85 -27.47
CA ALA A 438 -5.01 18.40 -26.21
C ALA A 438 -6.49 18.81 -26.31
N GLU A 439 -6.88 19.50 -27.36
CA GLU A 439 -8.27 19.88 -27.61
C GLU A 439 -9.19 18.68 -27.84
N TYR A 440 -8.69 17.64 -28.51
CA TYR A 440 -9.44 16.39 -28.65
C TYR A 440 -9.70 15.75 -27.28
N ILE A 441 -8.68 15.66 -26.41
CA ILE A 441 -8.83 15.13 -25.05
C ILE A 441 -9.85 15.97 -24.27
N LYS A 442 -9.73 17.32 -24.28
CA LYS A 442 -10.66 18.22 -23.63
C LYS A 442 -12.09 17.95 -24.08
N LYS A 443 -12.33 17.95 -25.38
CA LYS A 443 -13.65 17.69 -25.93
C LYS A 443 -14.22 16.35 -25.44
N ARG A 444 -13.44 15.27 -25.51
CA ARG A 444 -13.88 13.93 -25.08
C ARG A 444 -14.25 13.87 -23.59
N LEU A 445 -13.53 14.59 -22.73
CA LEU A 445 -13.82 14.65 -21.29
C LEU A 445 -15.06 15.50 -21.01
N VAL A 446 -15.18 16.65 -21.65
CA VAL A 446 -16.35 17.52 -21.51
C VAL A 446 -17.62 16.84 -21.99
N ASP A 447 -17.59 16.19 -23.16
CA ASP A 447 -18.75 15.51 -23.75
C ASP A 447 -19.37 14.42 -22.83
N VAL A 448 -18.57 13.79 -21.96
CA VAL A 448 -19.05 12.75 -21.03
C VAL A 448 -19.27 13.25 -19.59
N SER A 449 -18.86 14.46 -19.29
CA SER A 449 -19.00 15.06 -17.95
C SER A 449 -20.44 15.46 -17.65
N ALA A 450 -20.75 15.55 -16.36
CA ALA A 450 -22.00 16.17 -15.92
C ALA A 450 -22.05 17.64 -16.34
N SER A 451 -23.22 18.12 -16.75
CA SER A 451 -23.45 19.55 -17.05
C SER A 451 -23.22 20.41 -15.80
N ASP A 452 -22.94 21.70 -16.01
CA ASP A 452 -22.78 22.67 -14.92
C ASP A 452 -24.01 22.73 -14.02
N ALA A 453 -25.21 22.62 -14.59
CA ALA A 453 -26.45 22.58 -13.82
C ALA A 453 -26.50 21.36 -12.89
N SER A 454 -26.14 20.17 -13.38
CA SER A 454 -26.12 18.96 -12.56
C SER A 454 -25.00 18.98 -11.53
N PHE A 455 -23.83 19.54 -11.86
CA PHE A 455 -22.75 19.69 -10.91
C PHE A 455 -23.11 20.70 -9.81
N LYS A 456 -23.74 21.83 -10.16
CA LYS A 456 -24.25 22.83 -9.22
C LYS A 456 -25.27 22.23 -8.26
N GLU A 457 -26.28 21.52 -8.78
CA GLU A 457 -27.30 20.84 -7.96
C GLU A 457 -26.64 19.89 -6.93
N ARG A 458 -25.60 19.17 -7.35
CA ARG A 458 -24.89 18.27 -6.45
C ARG A 458 -24.11 19.01 -5.36
N LEU A 459 -23.51 20.16 -5.69
CA LEU A 459 -22.77 21.02 -4.75
C LEU A 459 -23.68 21.69 -3.73
N GLU A 460 -24.93 22.01 -4.09
CA GLU A 460 -25.95 22.60 -3.21
C GLU A 460 -26.49 21.56 -2.20
N GLY A 461 -26.29 20.27 -2.48
CA GLY A 461 -26.77 19.17 -1.64
C GLY A 461 -25.82 18.76 -0.48
N PRO A 462 -26.09 17.62 0.18
CA PRO A 462 -25.30 17.10 1.29
C PRO A 462 -23.98 16.46 0.78
N ILE A 463 -23.10 17.28 0.26
CA ILE A 463 -21.86 16.88 -0.42
C ILE A 463 -20.94 16.03 0.47
N TYR A 464 -20.95 16.27 1.81
CA TYR A 464 -20.13 15.49 2.73
C TYR A 464 -20.55 14.01 2.77
N ASP A 465 -21.84 13.70 2.68
CA ASP A 465 -22.32 12.32 2.63
C ASP A 465 -21.97 11.62 1.31
N VAL A 466 -21.87 12.40 0.24
CA VAL A 466 -21.56 11.87 -1.09
C VAL A 466 -20.09 11.44 -1.18
N ASN A 467 -19.16 12.35 -0.82
CA ASN A 467 -17.72 12.09 -0.85
C ASN A 467 -16.99 13.03 0.11
N PRO A 468 -16.70 12.59 1.36
CA PRO A 468 -15.98 13.40 2.35
C PRO A 468 -14.58 13.85 1.89
N ASP A 469 -13.85 13.00 1.17
CA ASP A 469 -12.51 13.34 0.69
C ASP A 469 -12.57 14.43 -0.39
N MET A 470 -13.53 14.35 -1.30
CA MET A 470 -13.73 15.37 -2.32
C MET A 470 -14.24 16.67 -1.70
N THR A 471 -15.14 16.59 -0.72
CA THR A 471 -15.59 17.77 0.06
C THR A 471 -14.38 18.46 0.72
N ARG A 472 -13.50 17.67 1.34
CA ARG A 472 -12.27 18.19 1.92
C ARG A 472 -11.37 18.84 0.87
N TYR A 473 -11.22 18.21 -0.29
CA TYR A 473 -10.43 18.74 -1.40
C TYR A 473 -10.95 20.13 -1.83
N ILE A 474 -12.25 20.27 -2.07
CA ILE A 474 -12.88 21.54 -2.45
C ILE A 474 -12.63 22.61 -1.38
N LEU A 475 -12.88 22.30 -0.11
CA LEU A 475 -12.65 23.26 0.98
C LEU A 475 -11.18 23.68 1.08
N THR A 476 -10.24 22.77 0.83
CA THR A 476 -8.80 23.09 0.82
C THR A 476 -8.42 23.96 -0.38
N VAL A 477 -8.98 23.71 -1.55
CA VAL A 477 -8.75 24.57 -2.74
C VAL A 477 -9.23 25.99 -2.48
N ILE A 478 -10.43 26.17 -1.93
CA ILE A 478 -10.98 27.49 -1.58
C ILE A 478 -10.14 28.19 -0.51
N ALA A 479 -9.62 27.44 0.47
CA ALA A 479 -8.82 27.98 1.56
C ALA A 479 -7.36 28.30 1.16
N SER A 480 -6.81 27.64 0.13
CA SER A 480 -5.41 27.74 -0.28
C SER A 480 -4.87 29.17 -0.47
N PRO A 481 -5.62 30.14 -1.05
CA PRO A 481 -5.11 31.51 -1.24
C PRO A 481 -4.79 32.24 0.07
N SER A 482 -5.34 31.81 1.20
CA SER A 482 -5.14 32.42 2.52
C SER A 482 -4.04 31.77 3.35
N VAL A 483 -3.48 30.64 2.88
CA VAL A 483 -2.44 29.91 3.62
C VAL A 483 -1.12 30.66 3.55
N THR A 484 -0.58 31.02 4.71
CA THR A 484 0.71 31.67 4.85
C THR A 484 1.82 30.66 5.15
N LYS A 485 3.09 31.08 4.96
CA LYS A 485 4.26 30.24 5.29
C LYS A 485 4.35 29.85 6.77
N GLU A 486 3.66 30.56 7.65
CA GLU A 486 3.61 30.31 9.10
C GLU A 486 2.56 29.26 9.48
N MET A 487 1.62 28.98 8.59
CA MET A 487 0.60 27.96 8.77
C MET A 487 1.13 26.59 8.40
N LYS A 488 0.65 25.53 9.09
CA LYS A 488 0.89 24.17 8.65
C LYS A 488 0.20 23.96 7.29
N PRO A 489 0.86 23.28 6.33
CA PRO A 489 0.24 22.96 5.06
C PRO A 489 -1.11 22.24 5.25
N LEU A 490 -2.10 22.54 4.43
CA LEU A 490 -3.45 21.97 4.56
C LEU A 490 -3.49 20.44 4.40
N TRP A 491 -2.44 19.86 3.81
CA TRP A 491 -2.30 18.43 3.54
C TRP A 491 -1.39 17.69 4.51
N ASP A 492 -0.85 18.39 5.52
CA ASP A 492 -0.02 17.75 6.56
C ASP A 492 -0.79 16.68 7.31
N ARG A 493 -0.05 15.65 7.70
CA ARG A 493 -0.56 14.54 8.51
C ARG A 493 0.24 14.40 9.80
N TYR A 494 -0.43 13.91 10.82
CA TYR A 494 0.22 13.42 12.02
C TYR A 494 0.92 12.08 11.76
N ASP A 495 1.82 11.66 12.64
CA ASP A 495 2.47 10.35 12.58
C ASP A 495 1.46 9.17 12.60
N SER A 496 0.24 9.40 13.10
CA SER A 496 -0.88 8.45 13.04
C SER A 496 -1.49 8.29 11.64
N GLY A 497 -1.06 9.10 10.65
CA GLY A 497 -1.60 9.13 9.29
C GLY A 497 -2.84 10.01 9.10
N ASN A 498 -3.44 10.53 10.18
CA ASN A 498 -4.60 11.43 10.11
C ASN A 498 -4.17 12.85 9.68
N TYR A 499 -5.03 13.53 8.92
CA TYR A 499 -4.78 14.92 8.56
C TYR A 499 -4.73 15.84 9.78
N VAL A 500 -3.82 16.83 9.75
CA VAL A 500 -3.79 17.91 10.75
C VAL A 500 -5.05 18.77 10.63
N TRP A 501 -5.43 19.13 9.41
CA TRP A 501 -6.64 19.89 9.09
C TRP A 501 -7.75 18.95 8.67
N THR A 502 -8.84 18.90 9.45
CA THR A 502 -10.01 18.04 9.22
C THR A 502 -11.27 18.86 9.00
N ILE A 503 -12.28 18.28 8.37
CA ILE A 503 -13.58 18.91 8.18
C ILE A 503 -14.27 19.07 9.55
N GLU A 504 -14.76 20.26 9.81
CA GLU A 504 -15.58 20.63 10.98
C GLU A 504 -16.98 21.00 10.52
N HIS A 505 -17.99 20.50 11.22
CA HIS A 505 -19.39 20.91 11.08
C HIS A 505 -19.65 22.10 11.99
N ILE A 506 -19.95 23.25 11.41
CA ILE A 506 -20.21 24.49 12.16
C ILE A 506 -21.47 24.28 13.04
N PHE A 507 -22.62 24.02 12.43
CA PHE A 507 -23.79 23.47 13.11
C PHE A 507 -23.57 21.98 13.32
N PRO A 508 -23.61 21.47 14.56
CA PRO A 508 -23.19 20.11 14.89
C PRO A 508 -24.02 19.02 14.22
N GLN A 509 -23.34 17.91 13.83
CA GLN A 509 -24.00 16.74 13.24
C GLN A 509 -24.56 15.73 14.25
N GLY A 510 -24.30 15.94 15.54
CA GLY A 510 -24.74 15.01 16.59
C GLY A 510 -26.27 14.97 16.73
N LYS A 511 -26.83 13.77 16.96
CA LYS A 511 -28.30 13.57 17.12
C LYS A 511 -28.93 14.42 18.21
N ASN A 512 -28.20 14.73 19.28
CA ASN A 512 -28.65 15.60 20.37
C ASN A 512 -28.20 17.02 20.08
N ILE A 513 -29.09 17.83 19.51
CA ILE A 513 -28.79 19.23 19.19
C ILE A 513 -28.81 20.02 20.52
N PRO A 514 -27.73 20.74 20.90
CA PRO A 514 -27.74 21.57 22.11
C PRO A 514 -28.78 22.68 22.05
N ASP A 515 -29.41 23.02 23.18
CA ASP A 515 -30.48 24.01 23.28
C ASP A 515 -30.13 25.37 22.67
N GLU A 516 -28.88 25.81 22.82
CA GLU A 516 -28.40 27.07 22.23
C GLU A 516 -28.43 27.03 20.70
N TRP A 517 -28.13 25.88 20.07
CA TRP A 517 -28.28 25.69 18.66
C TRP A 517 -29.73 25.61 18.22
N VAL A 518 -30.60 24.89 18.97
CA VAL A 518 -32.03 24.85 18.70
C VAL A 518 -32.62 26.27 18.69
N LYS A 519 -32.21 27.10 19.66
CA LYS A 519 -32.63 28.49 19.73
C LYS A 519 -32.10 29.30 18.54
N MET A 520 -30.88 29.07 18.12
CA MET A 520 -30.22 29.85 17.07
C MET A 520 -30.78 29.55 15.68
N VAL A 521 -30.99 28.26 15.33
CA VAL A 521 -31.40 27.82 13.98
C VAL A 521 -32.94 27.72 13.82
N ALA A 522 -33.72 27.67 14.92
CA ALA A 522 -35.15 27.36 14.89
C ALA A 522 -35.95 28.06 15.99
N ASP A 523 -35.47 29.15 16.58
CA ASP A 523 -36.16 29.93 17.61
C ASP A 523 -36.64 29.11 18.82
N GLY A 524 -36.02 27.98 19.11
CA GLY A 524 -36.35 27.09 20.22
C GLY A 524 -37.28 25.92 19.84
N ASP A 525 -37.68 25.79 18.59
CA ASP A 525 -38.44 24.64 18.09
C ASP A 525 -37.51 23.48 17.73
N VAL A 526 -37.52 22.42 18.56
CA VAL A 526 -36.68 21.22 18.38
C VAL A 526 -36.97 20.49 17.07
N SER A 527 -38.26 20.38 16.69
CA SER A 527 -38.65 19.66 15.47
C SER A 527 -38.11 20.38 14.23
N ARG A 528 -38.24 21.70 14.21
CA ARG A 528 -37.70 22.54 13.14
C ARG A 528 -36.16 22.52 13.10
N ALA A 529 -35.51 22.47 14.26
CA ALA A 529 -34.03 22.35 14.34
C ALA A 529 -33.54 21.03 13.74
N ILE A 530 -34.25 19.92 13.96
CA ILE A 530 -33.96 18.62 13.36
C ILE A 530 -34.14 18.68 11.84
N GLU A 531 -35.23 19.29 11.33
CA GLU A 531 -35.41 19.45 9.88
C GLU A 531 -34.29 20.29 9.24
N VAL A 532 -33.85 21.36 9.89
CA VAL A 532 -32.71 22.16 9.44
C VAL A 532 -31.43 21.33 9.43
N GLN A 533 -31.20 20.53 10.48
CA GLN A 533 -30.02 19.66 10.57
C GLN A 533 -30.01 18.64 9.43
N GLU A 534 -31.12 17.93 9.21
CA GLU A 534 -31.22 16.92 8.14
C GLU A 534 -30.96 17.50 6.75
N LYS A 535 -31.38 18.74 6.51
CA LYS A 535 -31.21 19.41 5.21
C LYS A 535 -29.85 20.04 4.99
N GLN A 536 -29.24 20.63 6.03
CA GLN A 536 -28.12 21.54 5.86
C GLN A 536 -26.82 21.11 6.54
N VAL A 537 -26.84 20.11 7.46
CA VAL A 537 -25.65 19.77 8.25
C VAL A 537 -24.45 19.36 7.38
N HIS A 538 -24.70 18.70 6.24
CA HIS A 538 -23.69 18.18 5.33
C HIS A 538 -23.53 19.01 4.04
N THR A 539 -24.13 20.20 3.97
CA THR A 539 -23.94 21.14 2.84
C THR A 539 -22.64 21.93 3.00
N LEU A 540 -22.07 22.39 1.87
CA LEU A 540 -20.82 23.17 1.86
C LEU A 540 -20.85 24.36 2.84
N GLY A 541 -22.00 25.07 2.92
CA GLY A 541 -22.15 26.23 3.79
C GLY A 541 -21.93 25.92 5.27
N ASN A 542 -22.27 24.74 5.72
CA ASN A 542 -22.08 24.32 7.11
C ASN A 542 -20.71 23.68 7.40
N LEU A 543 -19.83 23.61 6.43
CA LEU A 543 -18.53 22.93 6.57
C LEU A 543 -17.37 23.91 6.53
N THR A 544 -16.35 23.62 7.33
CA THR A 544 -15.06 24.31 7.28
C THR A 544 -13.93 23.33 7.58
N ILE A 545 -12.68 23.80 7.53
CA ILE A 545 -11.51 23.02 7.93
C ILE A 545 -10.83 23.63 9.16
N THR A 546 -10.44 22.76 10.09
CA THR A 546 -9.75 23.17 11.32
C THR A 546 -8.71 22.13 11.75
N GLY A 547 -7.64 22.59 12.41
CA GLY A 547 -6.67 21.71 13.07
C GLY A 547 -7.11 21.24 14.46
N TYR A 548 -8.28 21.64 14.96
CA TYR A 548 -8.71 21.46 16.33
C TYR A 548 -10.14 20.93 16.46
N ASN A 549 -10.63 20.19 15.49
CA ASN A 549 -12.01 19.66 15.40
C ASN A 549 -12.47 19.01 16.72
N SER A 550 -11.68 18.13 17.30
CA SER A 550 -12.00 17.46 18.58
C SER A 550 -12.20 18.42 19.76
N LYS A 551 -11.67 19.65 19.68
CA LYS A 551 -11.84 20.70 20.71
C LYS A 551 -13.06 21.58 20.48
N LEU A 552 -13.64 21.59 19.31
CA LEU A 552 -14.82 22.37 18.95
C LEU A 552 -16.11 21.60 19.24
N SER A 553 -16.21 20.35 18.81
CA SER A 553 -17.32 19.44 19.11
C SER A 553 -18.72 20.11 18.96
N ASN A 554 -19.62 19.90 19.91
CA ASN A 554 -20.98 20.45 19.91
C ASN A 554 -21.11 21.81 20.64
N MET A 555 -20.00 22.56 20.80
CA MET A 555 -20.02 23.84 21.49
C MET A 555 -20.90 24.88 20.78
N PRO A 556 -21.40 25.91 21.52
CA PRO A 556 -22.10 27.04 20.92
C PRO A 556 -21.27 27.76 19.86
N PHE A 557 -21.92 28.37 18.87
CA PHE A 557 -21.26 28.99 17.74
C PHE A 557 -20.19 30.02 18.15
N VAL A 558 -20.53 30.99 19.01
CA VAL A 558 -19.59 32.02 19.47
C VAL A 558 -18.39 31.41 20.20
N THR A 559 -18.62 30.33 20.98
CA THR A 559 -17.54 29.60 21.66
C THR A 559 -16.63 28.90 20.66
N LYS A 560 -17.17 28.26 19.62
CA LYS A 560 -16.37 27.67 18.53
C LYS A 560 -15.56 28.74 17.79
N ARG A 561 -16.18 29.88 17.48
CA ARG A 561 -15.53 30.98 16.76
C ARG A 561 -14.34 31.54 17.51
N ASP A 562 -14.52 31.88 18.80
CA ASP A 562 -13.56 32.64 19.61
C ASP A 562 -12.65 31.77 20.48
N ARG A 563 -12.69 30.43 20.28
CA ARG A 563 -11.94 29.49 21.11
C ARG A 563 -10.43 29.73 21.03
N LYS A 564 -9.80 29.74 22.20
CA LYS A 564 -8.36 29.82 22.37
C LYS A 564 -7.82 28.59 23.11
N ASP A 565 -6.57 28.25 22.87
CA ASP A 565 -5.85 27.25 23.67
C ASP A 565 -5.31 27.83 24.99
N ALA A 566 -4.60 27.00 25.78
CA ALA A 566 -4.02 27.41 27.05
C ALA A 566 -2.94 28.50 26.89
N ASN A 567 -2.38 28.68 25.71
CA ASN A 567 -1.35 29.68 25.40
C ASN A 567 -1.95 30.98 24.81
N GLY A 568 -3.27 31.03 24.66
CA GLY A 568 -3.98 32.17 24.07
C GLY A 568 -4.03 32.18 22.55
N ALA A 569 -3.53 31.13 21.87
CA ALA A 569 -3.59 31.02 20.42
C ALA A 569 -5.03 30.65 19.96
N ASN A 570 -5.46 31.24 18.82
CA ASN A 570 -6.77 30.96 18.26
C ASN A 570 -6.82 29.51 17.71
N VAL A 571 -7.72 28.72 18.24
CA VAL A 571 -8.00 27.33 17.82
C VAL A 571 -9.43 27.15 17.32
N GLY A 572 -10.20 28.23 17.25
CA GLY A 572 -11.54 28.33 16.67
C GLY A 572 -11.52 28.81 15.22
N TYR A 573 -12.61 29.46 14.79
CA TYR A 573 -12.74 29.92 13.39
C TYR A 573 -11.90 31.15 13.07
N ARG A 574 -11.33 31.85 14.09
CA ARG A 574 -10.35 32.95 13.91
C ARG A 574 -8.96 32.43 13.59
N ASN A 575 -8.87 31.41 12.73
CA ASN A 575 -7.63 30.72 12.37
C ASN A 575 -6.91 31.32 11.15
N GLY A 576 -7.43 32.42 10.57
CA GLY A 576 -6.81 33.14 9.45
C GLY A 576 -7.13 32.59 8.05
N LEU A 577 -7.93 31.54 7.93
CA LEU A 577 -8.39 31.05 6.63
C LEU A 577 -9.52 31.94 6.10
N ASN A 578 -9.42 32.37 4.83
CA ASN A 578 -10.49 33.11 4.12
C ASN A 578 -11.82 32.35 4.10
N LEU A 579 -11.76 31.03 4.11
CA LEU A 579 -12.92 30.14 4.25
C LEU A 579 -13.77 30.47 5.49
N ASN A 580 -13.20 31.10 6.53
CA ASN A 580 -13.84 31.43 7.79
C ASN A 580 -14.18 32.92 7.95
N ASP A 581 -13.92 33.79 6.96
CA ASP A 581 -14.15 35.24 7.06
C ASP A 581 -15.57 35.61 7.48
N GLU A 582 -16.57 34.90 6.97
CA GLU A 582 -17.97 35.11 7.33
C GLU A 582 -18.26 34.67 8.77
N LEU A 583 -17.66 33.57 9.20
CA LEU A 583 -17.82 33.03 10.56
C LEU A 583 -17.23 33.95 11.62
N VAL A 584 -16.15 34.65 11.29
CA VAL A 584 -15.44 35.56 12.20
C VAL A 584 -16.24 36.83 12.47
N ASN A 585 -17.05 37.27 11.48
CA ASN A 585 -17.72 38.56 11.48
C ASN A 585 -19.19 38.51 11.92
N THR A 586 -19.71 37.35 12.36
CA THR A 586 -21.07 37.19 12.85
C THR A 586 -21.13 36.56 14.24
N ASP A 587 -22.17 36.89 15.01
CA ASP A 587 -22.47 36.27 16.31
C ASP A 587 -23.55 35.18 16.21
N THR A 588 -24.14 34.99 15.04
CA THR A 588 -25.20 34.03 14.77
C THR A 588 -24.80 33.08 13.64
N TRP A 589 -25.41 31.92 13.62
CA TRP A 589 -25.27 30.93 12.57
C TRP A 589 -26.63 30.27 12.30
N THR A 590 -27.42 30.93 11.48
CA THR A 590 -28.83 30.52 11.19
C THR A 590 -28.89 29.66 9.92
N SER A 591 -30.06 29.08 9.66
CA SER A 591 -30.37 28.33 8.45
C SER A 591 -30.13 29.17 7.18
N GLU A 592 -30.51 30.45 7.22
CA GLU A 592 -30.33 31.41 6.12
C GLU A 592 -28.85 31.67 5.86
N GLN A 593 -28.04 31.87 6.91
CA GLN A 593 -26.59 32.08 6.79
C GLN A 593 -25.86 30.85 6.25
N ILE A 594 -26.30 29.65 6.63
CA ILE A 594 -25.79 28.41 6.05
C ILE A 594 -26.07 28.35 4.55
N GLN A 595 -27.31 28.75 4.13
CA GLN A 595 -27.68 28.73 2.72
C GLN A 595 -26.91 29.78 1.92
N GLU A 596 -26.82 31.03 2.40
CA GLU A 596 -26.05 32.11 1.76
C GLU A 596 -24.59 31.71 1.54
N ARG A 597 -23.98 31.09 2.58
CA ARG A 597 -22.61 30.58 2.46
C ARG A 597 -22.51 29.39 1.52
N THR A 598 -23.52 28.51 1.48
CA THR A 598 -23.57 27.41 0.50
C THR A 598 -23.53 27.98 -0.92
N ASP A 599 -24.40 28.93 -1.22
CA ASP A 599 -24.47 29.55 -2.55
C ASP A 599 -23.15 30.20 -2.96
N LYS A 600 -22.49 30.89 -2.03
CA LYS A 600 -21.17 31.49 -2.25
C LYS A 600 -20.07 30.44 -2.53
N LEU A 601 -19.96 29.41 -1.69
CA LEU A 601 -18.94 28.38 -1.85
C LEU A 601 -19.19 27.54 -3.11
N VAL A 602 -20.44 27.30 -3.47
CA VAL A 602 -20.83 26.67 -4.74
C VAL A 602 -20.34 27.52 -5.92
N GLY A 603 -20.59 28.84 -5.89
CA GLY A 603 -20.09 29.75 -6.93
C GLY A 603 -18.56 29.71 -7.09
N LEU A 604 -17.82 29.76 -5.98
CA LEU A 604 -16.36 29.64 -6.00
C LEU A 604 -15.89 28.28 -6.54
N THR A 605 -16.60 27.20 -6.22
CA THR A 605 -16.28 25.86 -6.70
C THR A 605 -16.50 25.71 -8.19
N LEU A 606 -17.60 26.27 -8.71
CA LEU A 606 -17.90 26.26 -10.14
C LEU A 606 -16.79 26.98 -10.95
N ILE A 607 -16.32 28.14 -10.46
CA ILE A 607 -15.21 28.87 -11.09
C ILE A 607 -13.90 28.07 -11.01
N ALA A 608 -13.58 27.52 -9.85
CA ALA A 608 -12.32 26.80 -9.64
C ALA A 608 -12.18 25.54 -10.51
N PHE A 609 -13.29 24.92 -10.88
CA PHE A 609 -13.34 23.67 -11.66
C PHE A 609 -14.09 23.82 -12.98
N ASP A 610 -14.01 25.02 -13.59
CA ASP A 610 -14.54 25.29 -14.91
C ASP A 610 -13.59 24.73 -16.00
N PHE A 611 -14.17 24.01 -16.97
CA PHE A 611 -13.41 23.52 -18.12
C PHE A 611 -13.02 24.65 -19.09
N ASP A 612 -13.79 25.73 -19.15
CA ASP A 612 -13.55 26.82 -20.08
C ASP A 612 -12.32 27.66 -19.68
N GLU A 613 -11.95 27.65 -18.40
CA GLU A 613 -10.73 28.30 -17.90
C GLU A 613 -9.42 27.58 -18.32
N ILE A 614 -9.51 26.49 -19.07
CA ILE A 614 -8.35 25.70 -19.52
C ILE A 614 -8.24 25.85 -21.04
N GLU A 615 -7.32 26.70 -21.49
CA GLU A 615 -6.99 26.94 -22.90
C GLU A 615 -5.62 26.33 -23.23
N PHE A 616 -5.51 25.66 -24.40
CA PHE A 616 -4.27 25.03 -24.87
C PHE A 616 -3.53 25.84 -25.92
#